data_4a1fee76bb01d8c661d4d1a681e35dc5
#
_entry.id   4a1fee76bb01d8c661d4d1a681e35dc5
#
_cell.length_a   1.000
_cell.length_b   1.000
_cell.length_c   1.000
_cell.angle_alpha   90.00
_cell.angle_beta   90.00
_cell.angle_gamma   90.00
#
_symmetry.space_group_name_H-M   'P 1'
#
loop_
_entity.id
_entity.type
_entity.pdbx_description
1 polymer ?
#
loop_
_entity_poly.entity_id
_entity_poly.type
_entity_poly.pdbx_seq_one_letter_code
_entity_poly.pdbx_strand_id
1 'polypeptide(L)'
;MAFRINHLHLKTPNPKKTADFYVEYTGAKVVKENTRPDGSKNFRLDLHGVELNVTQFLEEQKLEQFMGLEHVAIDTNNFDGEVTKIKSAGLKILEERVLADGRRVCFFEGPEGVRLEFLEWK
;
A
#
# COMPACT_ATOMS: atom_id res chain seq x y z
N MET A 1 17.92 -20.26 -12.98
CA MET A 1 17.33 -19.98 -11.65
C MET A 1 16.30 -18.89 -11.78
N ALA A 2 15.11 -19.09 -11.21
CA ALA A 2 14.02 -18.11 -11.30
C ALA A 2 13.62 -17.67 -9.91
N PHE A 3 13.34 -16.36 -9.78
CA PHE A 3 12.81 -15.75 -8.54
C PHE A 3 11.51 -15.01 -8.86
N ARG A 4 10.67 -14.90 -7.86
CA ARG A 4 9.46 -14.06 -7.91
C ARG A 4 9.14 -13.55 -6.51
N ILE A 5 8.48 -12.42 -6.44
CA ILE A 5 7.97 -11.92 -5.15
C ILE A 5 6.83 -12.84 -4.72
N ASN A 6 6.91 -13.40 -3.50
CA ASN A 6 5.82 -14.17 -2.93
C ASN A 6 4.78 -13.24 -2.32
N HIS A 7 5.20 -12.38 -1.39
CA HIS A 7 4.27 -11.45 -0.76
C HIS A 7 5.03 -10.28 -0.12
N LEU A 8 4.28 -9.22 0.15
CA LEU A 8 4.66 -8.12 1.01
C LEU A 8 3.86 -8.23 2.31
N HIS A 9 4.42 -7.80 3.43
CA HIS A 9 3.75 -7.89 4.72
C HIS A 9 3.76 -6.53 5.42
N LEU A 10 2.58 -6.02 5.72
CA LEU A 10 2.38 -4.80 6.49
C LEU A 10 1.89 -5.14 7.89
N LYS A 11 2.47 -4.50 8.88
CA LYS A 11 2.00 -4.56 10.27
C LYS A 11 1.36 -3.25 10.65
N THR A 12 0.25 -3.33 11.38
CA THR A 12 -0.53 -2.17 11.73
C THR A 12 -1.34 -2.46 13.00
N PRO A 13 -1.57 -1.48 13.87
CA PRO A 13 -2.48 -1.67 15.00
C PRO A 13 -3.93 -1.85 14.57
N ASN A 14 -4.29 -1.46 13.33
CA ASN A 14 -5.65 -1.59 12.82
C ASN A 14 -5.64 -2.22 11.42
N PRO A 15 -5.59 -3.55 11.31
CA PRO A 15 -5.53 -4.24 10.02
C PRO A 15 -6.70 -3.94 9.10
N LYS A 16 -7.93 -3.85 9.65
CA LYS A 16 -9.11 -3.56 8.83
C LYS A 16 -9.01 -2.19 8.17
N LYS A 17 -8.65 -1.17 8.94
CA LYS A 17 -8.50 0.19 8.41
C LYS A 17 -7.43 0.26 7.33
N THR A 18 -6.30 -0.40 7.56
CA THR A 18 -5.21 -0.47 6.59
C THR A 18 -5.62 -1.23 5.34
N ALA A 19 -6.25 -2.40 5.48
CA ALA A 19 -6.74 -3.17 4.34
C ALA A 19 -7.77 -2.37 3.52
N ASP A 20 -8.74 -1.73 4.17
CA ASP A 20 -9.74 -0.91 3.51
C ASP A 20 -9.10 0.25 2.72
N PHE A 21 -8.03 0.84 3.26
CA PHE A 21 -7.28 1.87 2.56
C PHE A 21 -6.72 1.36 1.22
N TYR A 22 -6.04 0.22 1.24
CA TYR A 22 -5.45 -0.34 0.02
C TYR A 22 -6.52 -0.75 -1.00
N VAL A 23 -7.64 -1.27 -0.55
CA VAL A 23 -8.77 -1.58 -1.43
C VAL A 23 -9.31 -0.32 -2.09
N GLU A 24 -9.56 0.72 -1.30
CA GLU A 24 -10.18 1.95 -1.80
C GLU A 24 -9.25 2.79 -2.70
N TYR A 25 -7.99 2.95 -2.30
CA TYR A 25 -7.10 3.91 -2.96
C TYR A 25 -6.10 3.28 -3.93
N THR A 26 -5.80 1.99 -3.80
CA THR A 26 -4.83 1.33 -4.69
C THR A 26 -5.45 0.23 -5.55
N GLY A 27 -6.73 -0.04 -5.38
CA GLY A 27 -7.43 -1.06 -6.16
C GLY A 27 -7.12 -2.50 -5.73
N ALA A 28 -6.53 -2.70 -4.56
CA ALA A 28 -6.31 -4.02 -4.02
C ALA A 28 -7.63 -4.75 -3.80
N LYS A 29 -7.61 -6.08 -3.87
CA LYS A 29 -8.79 -6.92 -3.63
C LYS A 29 -8.57 -7.80 -2.42
N VAL A 30 -9.59 -7.94 -1.56
CA VAL A 30 -9.52 -8.86 -0.43
C VAL A 30 -9.65 -10.30 -0.94
N VAL A 31 -8.62 -11.11 -0.66
CA VAL A 31 -8.62 -12.55 -1.00
C VAL A 31 -9.09 -13.38 0.19
N LYS A 32 -8.67 -13.00 1.40
CA LYS A 32 -8.99 -13.75 2.61
C LYS A 32 -8.98 -12.85 3.83
N GLU A 33 -9.91 -13.12 4.75
CA GLU A 33 -9.98 -12.49 6.07
C GLU A 33 -9.97 -13.61 7.11
N ASN A 34 -9.09 -13.50 8.12
CA ASN A 34 -9.03 -14.43 9.23
C ASN A 34 -9.20 -13.68 10.54
N THR A 35 -9.88 -14.33 11.50
CA THR A 35 -9.95 -13.86 12.88
C THR A 35 -9.11 -14.76 13.76
N ARG A 36 -8.17 -14.18 14.50
CA ARG A 36 -7.33 -14.92 15.45
C ARG A 36 -8.10 -15.18 16.74
N PRO A 37 -7.63 -16.13 17.58
CA PRO A 37 -8.27 -16.41 18.88
C PRO A 37 -8.41 -15.20 19.80
N ASP A 38 -7.50 -14.21 19.69
CA ASP A 38 -7.55 -12.96 20.46
C ASP A 38 -8.53 -11.92 19.91
N GLY A 39 -9.25 -12.26 18.82
CA GLY A 39 -10.21 -11.38 18.17
C GLY A 39 -9.59 -10.46 17.10
N SER A 40 -8.27 -10.41 16.97
CA SER A 40 -7.62 -9.61 15.94
C SER A 40 -7.86 -10.20 14.55
N LYS A 41 -7.89 -9.33 13.55
CA LYS A 41 -8.13 -9.71 12.17
C LYS A 41 -6.87 -9.59 11.34
N ASN A 42 -6.72 -10.53 10.38
CA ASN A 42 -5.68 -10.50 9.37
C ASN A 42 -6.34 -10.49 8.00
N PHE A 43 -5.74 -9.78 7.09
CA PHE A 43 -6.22 -9.69 5.72
C PHE A 43 -5.12 -10.13 4.76
N ARG A 44 -5.52 -10.89 3.75
CA ARG A 44 -4.68 -11.15 2.58
C ARG A 44 -5.33 -10.43 1.41
N LEU A 45 -4.56 -9.55 0.78
CA LEU A 45 -5.02 -8.79 -0.37
C LEU A 45 -4.26 -9.23 -1.62
N ASP A 46 -4.89 -9.06 -2.76
CA ASP A 46 -4.22 -9.09 -4.05
C ASP A 46 -3.98 -7.64 -4.48
N LEU A 47 -2.71 -7.24 -4.53
CA LEU A 47 -2.27 -5.94 -5.00
C LEU A 47 -1.70 -6.10 -6.40
N HIS A 48 -2.61 -6.12 -7.39
CA HIS A 48 -2.24 -6.20 -8.81
C HIS A 48 -1.29 -7.37 -9.13
N GLY A 49 -1.59 -8.55 -8.59
CA GLY A 49 -0.81 -9.77 -8.81
C GLY A 49 0.22 -10.06 -7.72
N VAL A 50 0.45 -9.13 -6.78
CA VAL A 50 1.33 -9.35 -5.63
C VAL A 50 0.49 -9.51 -4.38
N GLU A 51 0.75 -10.58 -3.61
CA GLU A 51 0.05 -10.80 -2.34
C GLU A 51 0.52 -9.76 -1.32
N LEU A 52 -0.43 -9.09 -0.67
CA LEU A 52 -0.18 -8.14 0.40
C LEU A 52 -0.87 -8.64 1.67
N ASN A 53 -0.09 -9.03 2.67
CA ASN A 53 -0.60 -9.44 3.98
C ASN A 53 -0.66 -8.25 4.91
N VAL A 54 -1.80 -8.07 5.58
CA VAL A 54 -2.01 -6.99 6.55
C VAL A 54 -2.38 -7.63 7.88
N THR A 55 -1.51 -7.50 8.87
CA THR A 55 -1.70 -8.13 10.19
C THR A 55 -1.43 -7.16 11.32
N GLN A 56 -2.02 -7.48 12.49
CA GLN A 56 -1.65 -6.83 13.74
C GLN A 56 -0.34 -7.43 14.24
N PHE A 57 0.51 -6.60 14.88
CA PHE A 57 1.73 -7.08 15.48
C PHE A 57 1.46 -7.59 16.90
N LEU A 58 2.34 -8.47 17.38
CA LEU A 58 2.33 -8.92 18.76
C LEU A 58 3.01 -7.88 19.66
N GLU A 59 2.60 -7.83 20.94
CA GLU A 59 3.12 -6.84 21.89
C GLU A 59 4.64 -6.88 22.04
N GLU A 60 5.24 -8.06 21.95
CA GLU A 60 6.69 -8.23 22.04
C GLU A 60 7.43 -7.78 20.78
N GLN A 61 6.72 -7.47 19.69
CA GLN A 61 7.34 -6.99 18.47
C GLN A 61 7.54 -5.48 18.53
N LYS A 62 8.80 -5.06 18.44
CA LYS A 62 9.14 -3.64 18.34
C LYS A 62 9.13 -3.25 16.85
N LEU A 63 8.40 -2.20 16.57
CA LEU A 63 8.39 -1.61 15.23
C LEU A 63 9.48 -0.54 15.19
N GLU A 64 10.59 -0.86 14.56
CA GLU A 64 11.62 0.11 14.25
C GLU A 64 11.55 0.42 12.76
N GLN A 65 11.69 1.69 12.43
CA GLN A 65 11.81 2.06 11.03
C GLN A 65 13.27 1.98 10.63
N PHE A 66 13.56 1.08 9.71
CA PHE A 66 14.90 0.90 9.20
C PHE A 66 15.03 1.54 7.82
N MET A 67 16.24 1.84 7.44
CA MET A 67 16.55 2.06 6.04
C MET A 67 16.29 0.75 5.30
N GLY A 68 15.65 0.82 4.14
CA GLY A 68 15.31 -0.38 3.37
C GLY A 68 14.34 -0.03 2.27
N LEU A 69 13.16 -0.64 2.28
CA LEU A 69 12.14 -0.37 1.27
C LEU A 69 11.74 1.10 1.28
N GLU A 70 12.07 1.82 0.20
CA GLU A 70 11.81 3.26 0.11
C GLU A 70 10.34 3.55 -0.17
N HIS A 71 9.75 2.86 -1.14
CA HIS A 71 8.33 3.02 -1.47
C HIS A 71 7.79 1.84 -2.25
N VAL A 72 6.47 1.82 -2.43
CA VAL A 72 5.77 0.90 -3.32
C VAL A 72 5.17 1.71 -4.46
N ALA A 73 5.55 1.40 -5.69
CA ALA A 73 5.04 2.09 -6.88
C ALA A 73 3.92 1.28 -7.53
N ILE A 74 2.87 1.97 -7.93
CA ILE A 74 1.68 1.39 -8.56
C ILE A 74 1.44 2.13 -9.88
N ASP A 75 1.50 1.43 -10.99
CA ASP A 75 1.13 1.98 -12.28
C ASP A 75 -0.38 2.22 -12.34
N THR A 76 -0.78 3.32 -12.93
CA THR A 76 -2.20 3.59 -13.19
C THR A 76 -2.39 4.16 -14.60
N ASN A 77 -3.43 3.70 -15.28
CA ASN A 77 -3.85 4.26 -16.55
C ASN A 77 -4.87 5.39 -16.40
N ASN A 78 -5.16 5.80 -15.17
CA ASN A 78 -6.06 6.91 -14.84
C ASN A 78 -5.40 7.83 -13.82
N PHE A 79 -4.22 8.32 -14.13
CA PHE A 79 -3.42 9.12 -13.22
C PHE A 79 -4.18 10.32 -12.64
N ASP A 80 -4.81 11.12 -13.49
CA ASP A 80 -5.53 12.32 -13.03
C ASP A 80 -6.68 11.97 -12.07
N GLY A 81 -7.46 10.93 -12.40
CA GLY A 81 -8.57 10.49 -11.56
C GLY A 81 -8.11 9.98 -10.21
N GLU A 82 -7.06 9.15 -10.18
CA GLU A 82 -6.54 8.60 -8.93
C GLU A 82 -5.90 9.66 -8.06
N VAL A 83 -5.13 10.59 -8.64
CA VAL A 83 -4.54 11.70 -7.88
C VAL A 83 -5.62 12.62 -7.32
N THR A 84 -6.64 12.94 -8.11
CA THR A 84 -7.78 13.73 -7.63
C THR A 84 -8.47 13.05 -6.45
N LYS A 85 -8.66 11.72 -6.53
CA LYS A 85 -9.30 10.94 -5.47
C LYS A 85 -8.52 11.02 -4.15
N ILE A 86 -7.21 10.82 -4.18
CA ILE A 86 -6.40 10.86 -2.95
C ILE A 86 -6.33 12.27 -2.38
N LYS A 87 -6.24 13.29 -3.22
CA LYS A 87 -6.27 14.68 -2.76
C LYS A 87 -7.61 15.05 -2.12
N SER A 88 -8.72 14.64 -2.74
CA SER A 88 -10.07 14.88 -2.21
C SER A 88 -10.31 14.17 -0.88
N ALA A 89 -9.67 13.03 -0.67
CA ALA A 89 -9.73 12.28 0.59
C ALA A 89 -8.85 12.90 1.70
N GLY A 90 -8.07 13.93 1.39
CA GLY A 90 -7.19 14.59 2.36
C GLY A 90 -5.91 13.82 2.67
N LEU A 91 -5.50 12.90 1.81
CA LEU A 91 -4.25 12.16 1.99
C LEU A 91 -3.06 13.10 1.81
N LYS A 92 -2.00 12.82 2.56
CA LYS A 92 -0.78 13.63 2.49
C LYS A 92 -0.03 13.34 1.19
N ILE A 93 0.12 14.37 0.35
CA ILE A 93 0.93 14.31 -0.86
C ILE A 93 2.37 14.64 -0.47
N LEU A 94 3.29 13.74 -0.83
CA LEU A 94 4.70 13.87 -0.48
C LEU A 94 5.51 14.55 -1.58
N GLU A 95 5.21 14.21 -2.84
CA GLU A 95 5.94 14.75 -3.98
C GLU A 95 5.14 14.54 -5.26
N GLU A 96 5.18 15.52 -6.16
CA GLU A 96 4.66 15.39 -7.52
C GLU A 96 5.73 15.88 -8.49
N ARG A 97 5.98 15.12 -9.54
CA ARG A 97 6.93 15.53 -10.57
C ARG A 97 6.69 14.81 -11.89
N VAL A 98 7.41 15.22 -12.91
CA VAL A 98 7.43 14.59 -14.23
C VAL A 98 8.81 13.98 -14.44
N LEU A 99 8.83 12.70 -14.82
CA LEU A 99 10.07 11.99 -15.11
C LEU A 99 10.66 12.44 -16.46
N ALA A 100 11.92 12.08 -16.69
CA ALA A 100 12.61 12.42 -17.93
C ALA A 100 11.90 11.88 -19.18
N ASP A 101 11.17 10.75 -19.07
CA ASP A 101 10.43 10.14 -20.17
C ASP A 101 9.01 10.73 -20.36
N GLY A 102 8.67 11.77 -19.58
CA GLY A 102 7.38 12.45 -19.66
C GLY A 102 6.28 11.87 -18.79
N ARG A 103 6.49 10.74 -18.11
CA ARG A 103 5.49 10.18 -17.20
C ARG A 103 5.40 11.00 -15.94
N ARG A 104 4.17 11.16 -15.44
CA ARG A 104 3.92 11.87 -14.18
C ARG A 104 3.95 10.88 -13.02
N VAL A 105 4.42 11.35 -11.88
CA VAL A 105 4.41 10.58 -10.64
C VAL A 105 3.83 11.41 -9.50
N CYS A 106 3.18 10.73 -8.56
CA CYS A 106 2.65 11.33 -7.34
C CYS A 106 2.96 10.39 -6.17
N PHE A 107 3.77 10.88 -5.23
CA PHE A 107 4.04 10.15 -3.99
C PHE A 107 3.07 10.63 -2.92
N PHE A 108 2.53 9.70 -2.17
CA PHE A 108 1.58 9.99 -1.09
C PHE A 108 1.78 9.03 0.08
N GLU A 109 1.24 9.39 1.23
CA GLU A 109 1.41 8.61 2.45
C GLU A 109 0.19 7.73 2.70
N GLY A 110 0.44 6.43 2.84
CA GLY A 110 -0.54 5.47 3.31
C GLY A 110 -0.51 5.30 4.82
N PRO A 111 -1.35 4.40 5.37
CA PRO A 111 -1.35 4.10 6.80
C PRO A 111 0.04 3.69 7.30
N GLU A 112 0.33 4.06 8.53
CA GLU A 112 1.61 3.76 9.21
C GLU A 112 2.83 4.34 8.51
N GLY A 113 2.64 5.43 7.76
CA GLY A 113 3.73 6.14 7.11
C GLY A 113 4.31 5.46 5.89
N VAL A 114 3.62 4.47 5.33
CA VAL A 114 4.10 3.80 4.12
C VAL A 114 4.08 4.79 2.96
N ARG A 115 5.22 4.93 2.28
CA ARG A 115 5.35 5.79 1.11
C ARG A 115 4.87 5.04 -0.14
N LEU A 116 3.86 5.60 -0.78
CA LEU A 116 3.25 5.04 -1.99
C LEU A 116 3.49 5.97 -3.17
N GLU A 117 3.52 5.42 -4.38
CA GLU A 117 3.68 6.18 -5.61
C GLU A 117 2.63 5.75 -6.61
N PHE A 118 1.92 6.71 -7.20
CA PHE A 118 1.24 6.49 -8.47
C PHE A 118 2.16 6.91 -9.61
N LEU A 119 2.32 6.02 -10.56
CA LEU A 119 3.12 6.22 -11.75
C LEU A 119 2.21 6.12 -12.98
N GLU A 120 2.28 7.12 -13.84
CA GLU A 120 1.47 7.15 -15.05
C GLU A 120 1.84 5.97 -15.96
N TRP A 121 0.85 5.17 -16.29
CA TRP A 121 1.04 4.03 -17.19
C TRP A 121 1.28 4.51 -18.60
N LYS A 122 2.29 4.01 -19.19
CA LYS A 122 2.60 4.27 -20.59
C LYS A 122 1.98 3.23 -21.51
#